data_d3cdab85f8f9f79fe2d5dee0e2befe48
#
_entry.id   d3cdab85f8f9f79fe2d5dee0e2befe48
#
_cell.length_a   1.000
_cell.length_b   1.000
_cell.length_c   1.000
_cell.angle_alpha   90.00
_cell.angle_beta   90.00
_cell.angle_gamma   90.00
#
_symmetry.space_group_name_H-M   'P 1'
#
loop_
_entity.id
_entity.type
_entity.pdbx_description
1 polymer ?
#
loop_
_entity_poly.entity_id
_entity_poly.type
_entity_poly.pdbx_seq_one_letter_code
_entity_poly.pdbx_strand_id
1 'polypeptide(L)'
;MKTWTFCSCLAMPINNFINLRRLSGTDYHSQAQMLGYFDRFLIEQKLSAPPLTHEITDRYQQSLSRLAPRSQSNRFCVVRQLCEYLARTDPFSYVPDPLRTPSLRAVHQPYIYSLSLVHALLATASDLSPSGSLRPHTYRTLLGLLYSTGIRIGEAFALKREDFYADEQRLYIAEGKFRKARWIALSATACRALQRYNDRRRHSTPCSPNSPLFLNERGRRLCHTTVHQTFQRLLQHNGITGDRHSGPRIHDLRHTFAVHRLLAWYRDGQDVNARLPALATYMGHVNVSSTHVYLRPTAELRGEVHKRFHNYYLQNLNPHGEKL
;
A
#
# COMPACT_ATOMS: atom_id res chain seq x y z
N MET A 1 -17.99 2.77 11.64
CA MET A 1 -16.62 2.78 12.21
C MET A 1 -16.66 2.05 13.53
N LYS A 2 -15.78 1.07 13.79
CA LYS A 2 -15.67 0.52 15.15
C LYS A 2 -15.00 1.58 16.03
N THR A 3 -15.76 2.19 16.91
CA THR A 3 -15.25 3.01 18.00
C THR A 3 -14.67 2.06 19.05
N TRP A 4 -13.39 2.25 19.37
CA TRP A 4 -12.76 1.51 20.45
C TRP A 4 -13.18 2.15 21.78
N THR A 5 -13.75 1.36 22.69
CA THR A 5 -14.06 1.77 24.04
C THR A 5 -12.87 1.36 24.91
N PHE A 6 -12.25 2.33 25.58
CA PHE A 6 -11.17 2.11 26.53
C PHE A 6 -11.76 2.12 27.94
N CYS A 7 -11.29 1.23 28.80
CA CYS A 7 -11.86 0.98 30.11
C CYS A 7 -10.83 0.96 31.25
N SER A 8 -9.52 1.05 30.97
CA SER A 8 -8.48 1.13 31.99
C SER A 8 -8.45 2.50 32.68
N CYS A 9 -7.65 2.65 33.74
CA CYS A 9 -7.38 3.94 34.37
C CYS A 9 -6.81 5.01 33.41
N LEU A 10 -6.29 4.59 32.24
CA LEU A 10 -5.79 5.46 31.19
C LEU A 10 -6.81 5.72 30.06
N ALA A 11 -8.07 5.31 30.20
CA ALA A 11 -9.08 5.43 29.15
C ALA A 11 -9.23 6.88 28.65
N MET A 12 -9.30 7.86 29.56
CA MET A 12 -9.42 9.28 29.21
C MET A 12 -8.13 9.82 28.55
N PRO A 13 -6.94 9.62 29.12
CA PRO A 13 -5.67 9.97 28.45
C PRO A 13 -5.50 9.36 27.06
N ILE A 14 -5.84 8.10 26.88
CA ILE A 14 -5.76 7.43 25.56
C ILE A 14 -6.69 8.11 24.54
N ASN A 15 -7.93 8.41 24.92
CA ASN A 15 -8.88 9.11 24.05
C ASN A 15 -8.37 10.49 23.66
N ASN A 16 -7.85 11.26 24.62
CA ASN A 16 -7.29 12.58 24.39
C ASN A 16 -6.08 12.53 23.43
N PHE A 17 -5.19 11.57 23.65
CA PHE A 17 -4.05 11.33 22.77
C PHE A 17 -4.48 10.99 21.34
N ILE A 18 -5.45 10.09 21.15
CA ILE A 18 -5.98 9.72 19.83
C ILE A 18 -6.59 10.94 19.15
N ASN A 19 -7.37 11.75 19.89
CA ASN A 19 -7.98 12.96 19.34
C ASN A 19 -6.92 13.96 18.90
N LEU A 20 -5.89 14.19 19.72
CA LEU A 20 -4.76 15.05 19.36
C LEU A 20 -4.07 14.59 18.07
N ARG A 21 -3.84 13.26 17.93
CA ARG A 21 -3.26 12.69 16.71
C ARG A 21 -4.16 12.83 15.49
N ARG A 22 -5.46 12.76 15.66
CA ARG A 22 -6.44 12.98 14.59
C ARG A 22 -6.49 14.43 14.13
N LEU A 23 -6.36 15.38 15.04
CA LEU A 23 -6.26 16.80 14.71
C LEU A 23 -5.04 17.11 13.83
N SER A 24 -3.95 16.33 13.93
CA SER A 24 -2.81 16.46 13.03
C SER A 24 -3.04 15.87 11.62
N GLY A 25 -4.27 15.49 11.27
CA GLY A 25 -4.65 14.99 9.94
C GLY A 25 -4.41 13.49 9.72
N THR A 26 -4.03 12.72 10.76
CA THR A 26 -3.91 11.26 10.67
C THR A 26 -5.21 10.58 11.06
N ASP A 27 -5.58 9.49 10.36
CA ASP A 27 -6.79 8.71 10.70
C ASP A 27 -6.65 7.95 12.03
N TYR A 28 -5.44 7.60 12.40
CA TYR A 28 -5.02 6.94 13.65
C TYR A 28 -5.85 5.68 14.03
N HIS A 29 -6.51 5.05 13.04
CA HIS A 29 -7.41 3.91 13.31
C HIS A 29 -6.64 2.66 13.76
N SER A 30 -5.59 2.29 13.04
CA SER A 30 -4.77 1.11 13.37
C SER A 30 -4.04 1.29 14.68
N GLN A 31 -3.58 2.49 14.97
CA GLN A 31 -2.91 2.83 16.23
C GLN A 31 -3.90 2.81 17.39
N ALA A 32 -5.13 3.30 17.19
CA ALA A 32 -6.19 3.18 18.20
C ALA A 32 -6.49 1.71 18.54
N GLN A 33 -6.46 0.83 17.54
CA GLN A 33 -6.56 -0.62 17.76
C GLN A 33 -5.41 -1.16 18.62
N MET A 34 -4.19 -0.73 18.35
CA MET A 34 -3.02 -1.13 19.14
C MET A 34 -3.11 -0.64 20.57
N LEU A 35 -3.60 0.58 20.78
CA LEU A 35 -3.88 1.11 22.13
C LEU A 35 -5.01 0.33 22.83
N GLY A 36 -6.00 -0.17 22.09
CA GLY A 36 -7.02 -1.05 22.67
C GLY A 36 -6.47 -2.40 23.17
N TYR A 37 -5.39 -2.90 22.57
CA TYR A 37 -4.67 -4.07 23.12
C TYR A 37 -3.90 -3.71 24.39
N PHE A 38 -3.32 -2.52 24.46
CA PHE A 38 -2.62 -2.03 25.63
C PHE A 38 -3.60 -1.75 26.78
N ASP A 39 -4.73 -1.13 26.50
CA ASP A 39 -5.80 -0.86 27.48
C ASP A 39 -6.28 -2.15 28.16
N ARG A 40 -6.53 -3.22 27.38
CA ARG A 40 -6.86 -4.54 27.93
C ARG A 40 -5.76 -5.12 28.80
N PHE A 41 -4.51 -4.99 28.38
CA PHE A 41 -3.38 -5.43 29.17
C PHE A 41 -3.33 -4.71 30.53
N LEU A 42 -3.56 -3.39 30.57
CA LEU A 42 -3.59 -2.63 31.82
C LEU A 42 -4.71 -3.10 32.74
N ILE A 43 -5.88 -3.44 32.22
CA ILE A 43 -7.00 -4.02 33.00
C ILE A 43 -6.59 -5.38 33.58
N GLU A 44 -5.97 -6.25 32.77
CA GLU A 44 -5.46 -7.57 33.20
C GLU A 44 -4.40 -7.45 34.32
N GLN A 45 -3.55 -6.42 34.24
CA GLN A 45 -2.56 -6.11 35.29
C GLN A 45 -3.17 -5.41 36.53
N LYS A 46 -4.48 -5.15 36.52
CA LYS A 46 -5.21 -4.46 37.63
C LYS A 46 -4.57 -3.11 37.99
N LEU A 47 -4.04 -2.40 36.97
CA LEU A 47 -3.51 -1.05 37.19
C LEU A 47 -4.67 -0.11 37.56
N SER A 48 -4.68 0.38 38.82
CA SER A 48 -5.79 1.18 39.35
C SER A 48 -5.60 2.68 39.13
N ALA A 49 -4.35 3.13 38.98
CA ALA A 49 -4.04 4.56 38.81
C ALA A 49 -2.71 4.77 38.06
N PRO A 50 -2.55 5.91 37.34
CA PRO A 50 -1.26 6.36 36.83
C PRO A 50 -0.32 6.72 37.99
N PRO A 51 1.01 6.86 37.79
CA PRO A 51 1.72 6.89 36.54
C PRO A 51 2.02 5.51 35.95
N LEU A 52 2.33 5.48 34.65
CA LEU A 52 2.93 4.29 34.04
C LEU A 52 4.38 4.12 34.48
N THR A 53 4.67 2.98 35.12
CA THR A 53 6.01 2.68 35.65
C THR A 53 6.84 1.91 34.63
N HIS A 54 8.16 1.86 34.82
CA HIS A 54 9.08 1.00 34.07
C HIS A 54 8.60 -0.45 34.05
N GLU A 55 8.23 -0.98 35.22
CA GLU A 55 7.79 -2.36 35.37
C GLU A 55 6.58 -2.72 34.51
N ILE A 56 5.57 -1.84 34.41
CA ILE A 56 4.37 -2.05 33.58
C ILE A 56 4.74 -2.05 32.09
N THR A 57 5.63 -1.17 31.66
CA THR A 57 6.06 -1.12 30.26
C THR A 57 6.88 -2.34 29.88
N ASP A 58 7.73 -2.85 30.78
CA ASP A 58 8.51 -4.06 30.56
C ASP A 58 7.63 -5.32 30.51
N ARG A 59 6.67 -5.45 31.41
CA ARG A 59 5.66 -6.52 31.34
C ARG A 59 4.88 -6.49 30.05
N TYR A 60 4.50 -5.30 29.58
CA TYR A 60 3.84 -5.14 28.29
C TYR A 60 4.75 -5.62 27.15
N GLN A 61 6.01 -5.19 27.13
CA GLN A 61 6.97 -5.62 26.13
C GLN A 61 7.11 -7.15 26.13
N GLN A 62 7.24 -7.79 27.29
CA GLN A 62 7.30 -9.24 27.43
C GLN A 62 6.04 -9.94 26.89
N SER A 63 4.86 -9.35 27.12
CA SER A 63 3.59 -9.90 26.60
C SER A 63 3.54 -9.94 25.08
N LEU A 64 4.34 -9.10 24.40
CA LEU A 64 4.43 -9.07 22.93
C LEU A 64 5.36 -10.13 22.34
N SER A 65 6.10 -10.89 23.16
CA SER A 65 7.15 -11.83 22.72
C SER A 65 6.68 -12.88 21.70
N ARG A 66 5.40 -13.28 21.76
CA ARG A 66 4.80 -14.24 20.83
C ARG A 66 4.45 -13.66 19.45
N LEU A 67 4.56 -12.37 19.27
CA LEU A 67 4.27 -11.72 18.01
C LEU A 67 5.51 -11.67 17.11
N ALA A 68 5.29 -11.54 15.78
CA ALA A 68 6.39 -11.27 14.86
C ALA A 68 7.12 -9.97 15.27
N PRO A 69 8.47 -9.90 15.14
CA PRO A 69 9.27 -8.76 15.62
C PRO A 69 8.78 -7.39 15.13
N ARG A 70 8.33 -7.29 13.87
CA ARG A 70 7.76 -6.06 13.35
C ARG A 70 6.45 -5.66 14.03
N SER A 71 5.62 -6.64 14.41
CA SER A 71 4.36 -6.39 15.13
C SER A 71 4.63 -5.94 16.56
N GLN A 72 5.65 -6.54 17.21
CA GLN A 72 6.13 -6.08 18.53
C GLN A 72 6.56 -4.62 18.46
N SER A 73 7.49 -4.30 17.54
CA SER A 73 8.01 -2.95 17.35
C SER A 73 6.89 -1.93 17.06
N ASN A 74 5.95 -2.26 16.17
CA ASN A 74 4.85 -1.36 15.85
C ASN A 74 3.93 -1.10 17.04
N ARG A 75 3.56 -2.14 17.80
CA ARG A 75 2.69 -1.98 18.98
C ARG A 75 3.40 -1.21 20.08
N PHE A 76 4.63 -1.55 20.36
CA PHE A 76 5.41 -0.88 21.40
C PHE A 76 5.69 0.59 21.06
N CYS A 77 5.98 0.90 19.79
CA CYS A 77 6.17 2.27 19.32
C CYS A 77 4.93 3.15 19.58
N VAL A 78 3.72 2.62 19.39
CA VAL A 78 2.48 3.37 19.64
C VAL A 78 2.29 3.61 21.14
N VAL A 79 2.58 2.60 21.99
CA VAL A 79 2.52 2.76 23.45
C VAL A 79 3.59 3.74 23.94
N ARG A 80 4.81 3.68 23.41
CA ARG A 80 5.87 4.65 23.71
C ARG A 80 5.44 6.09 23.40
N GLN A 81 4.78 6.31 22.24
CA GLN A 81 4.23 7.64 21.89
C GLN A 81 3.14 8.09 22.86
N LEU A 82 2.34 7.18 23.41
CA LEU A 82 1.40 7.50 24.50
C LEU A 82 2.16 7.87 25.78
N CYS A 83 3.20 7.13 26.17
CA CYS A 83 4.03 7.46 27.32
C CYS A 83 4.69 8.84 27.18
N GLU A 84 5.22 9.18 26.00
CA GLU A 84 5.75 10.52 25.70
C GLU A 84 4.68 11.63 25.85
N TYR A 85 3.44 11.32 25.47
CA TYR A 85 2.32 12.24 25.67
C TYR A 85 1.99 12.41 27.16
N LEU A 86 1.92 11.32 27.91
CA LEU A 86 1.64 11.34 29.35
C LEU A 86 2.72 12.09 30.14
N ALA A 87 3.98 11.86 29.83
CA ALA A 87 5.11 12.52 30.49
C ALA A 87 5.14 14.04 30.32
N ARG A 88 4.37 14.60 29.37
CA ARG A 88 4.21 16.08 29.26
C ARG A 88 3.29 16.67 30.33
N THR A 89 2.38 15.87 30.86
CA THR A 89 1.40 16.29 31.87
C THR A 89 1.68 15.71 33.25
N ASP A 90 2.38 14.59 33.30
CA ASP A 90 2.78 13.91 34.52
C ASP A 90 4.26 13.47 34.41
N PRO A 91 5.18 14.24 35.05
CA PRO A 91 6.62 13.98 35.03
C PRO A 91 7.03 12.62 35.63
N PHE A 92 6.16 11.98 36.40
CA PHE A 92 6.41 10.64 36.98
C PHE A 92 6.09 9.52 36.03
N SER A 93 5.45 9.81 34.89
CA SER A 93 5.19 8.79 33.83
C SER A 93 6.48 8.40 33.14
N TYR A 94 6.79 7.11 33.19
CA TYR A 94 7.98 6.55 32.53
C TYR A 94 7.83 6.49 31.02
N VAL A 95 8.88 6.89 30.30
CA VAL A 95 8.97 6.77 28.84
C VAL A 95 9.98 5.68 28.49
N PRO A 96 9.55 4.53 27.96
CA PRO A 96 10.46 3.44 27.63
C PRO A 96 11.34 3.77 26.43
N ASP A 97 12.53 3.17 26.38
CA ASP A 97 13.38 3.24 25.19
C ASP A 97 12.74 2.56 23.98
N PRO A 98 13.09 2.99 22.77
CA PRO A 98 12.66 2.29 21.55
C PRO A 98 13.11 0.82 21.59
N LEU A 99 12.22 -0.11 21.22
CA LEU A 99 12.62 -1.51 21.06
C LEU A 99 13.76 -1.61 20.06
N ARG A 100 14.91 -2.07 20.50
CA ARG A 100 16.02 -2.49 19.66
C ARG A 100 15.66 -3.84 19.05
N THR A 101 14.83 -3.84 18.01
CA THR A 101 14.65 -5.05 17.22
C THR A 101 15.91 -5.25 16.38
N PRO A 102 16.46 -6.49 16.31
CA PRO A 102 17.49 -6.80 15.35
C PRO A 102 17.05 -6.25 14.00
N SER A 103 17.96 -5.60 13.27
CA SER A 103 17.66 -4.93 12.01
C SER A 103 16.79 -5.84 11.14
N LEU A 104 15.49 -5.59 11.10
CA LEU A 104 14.52 -6.26 10.25
C LEU A 104 14.78 -5.92 8.77
N ARG A 105 16.06 -5.78 8.41
CA ARG A 105 16.52 -5.51 7.05
C ARG A 105 16.40 -6.70 6.10
N ALA A 106 15.67 -7.73 6.43
CA ALA A 106 14.99 -8.49 5.39
C ALA A 106 13.92 -7.58 4.79
N VAL A 107 14.38 -6.51 4.11
CA VAL A 107 13.50 -5.68 3.31
C VAL A 107 12.86 -6.64 2.32
N HIS A 108 11.56 -6.88 2.50
CA HIS A 108 10.81 -7.68 1.54
C HIS A 108 11.08 -7.10 0.16
N GLN A 109 11.77 -7.89 -0.68
CA GLN A 109 11.97 -7.50 -2.07
C GLN A 109 10.62 -7.65 -2.79
N PRO A 110 10.10 -6.56 -3.38
CA PRO A 110 8.86 -6.63 -4.13
C PRO A 110 9.03 -7.62 -5.30
N TYR A 111 8.01 -8.42 -5.52
CA TYR A 111 7.97 -9.26 -6.70
C TYR A 111 7.63 -8.40 -7.93
N ILE A 112 8.44 -8.48 -8.98
CA ILE A 112 8.17 -7.77 -10.23
C ILE A 112 7.56 -8.76 -11.22
N TYR A 113 6.30 -8.55 -11.54
CA TYR A 113 5.55 -9.38 -12.47
C TYR A 113 6.03 -9.14 -13.90
N SER A 114 6.35 -10.19 -14.66
CA SER A 114 6.60 -10.06 -16.10
C SER A 114 5.32 -9.63 -16.84
N LEU A 115 5.45 -9.04 -18.03
CA LEU A 115 4.30 -8.67 -18.86
C LEU A 115 3.42 -9.88 -19.20
N SER A 116 4.04 -11.01 -19.51
CA SER A 116 3.33 -12.28 -19.80
C SER A 116 2.49 -12.72 -18.60
N LEU A 117 3.06 -12.64 -17.40
CA LEU A 117 2.34 -13.01 -16.18
C LEU A 117 1.20 -12.04 -15.85
N VAL A 118 1.40 -10.73 -16.05
CA VAL A 118 0.30 -9.75 -15.89
C VAL A 118 -0.85 -10.09 -16.85
N HIS A 119 -0.55 -10.38 -18.11
CA HIS A 119 -1.56 -10.79 -19.09
C HIS A 119 -2.26 -12.09 -18.68
N ALA A 120 -1.53 -13.09 -18.23
CA ALA A 120 -2.09 -14.35 -17.74
C ALA A 120 -3.02 -14.13 -16.53
N LEU A 121 -2.62 -13.30 -15.56
CA LEU A 121 -3.47 -12.93 -14.42
C LEU A 121 -4.76 -12.23 -14.85
N LEU A 122 -4.69 -11.34 -15.84
CA LEU A 122 -5.87 -10.66 -16.38
C LEU A 122 -6.79 -11.62 -17.14
N ALA A 123 -6.23 -12.59 -17.88
CA ALA A 123 -6.99 -13.64 -18.56
C ALA A 123 -7.70 -14.54 -17.54
N THR A 124 -6.95 -15.11 -16.58
CA THR A 124 -7.52 -15.95 -15.51
C THR A 124 -8.58 -15.21 -14.68
N ALA A 125 -8.40 -13.90 -14.46
CA ALA A 125 -9.41 -13.10 -13.78
C ALA A 125 -10.72 -12.98 -14.57
N SER A 126 -10.68 -13.12 -15.92
CA SER A 126 -11.86 -13.13 -16.77
C SER A 126 -12.68 -14.41 -16.66
N ASP A 127 -12.05 -15.50 -16.18
CA ASP A 127 -12.66 -16.82 -16.04
C ASP A 127 -13.17 -17.11 -14.62
N LEU A 128 -13.13 -16.11 -13.73
CA LEU A 128 -13.61 -16.25 -12.36
C LEU A 128 -15.12 -16.59 -12.30
N SER A 129 -15.45 -17.62 -11.56
CA SER A 129 -16.86 -18.01 -11.31
C SER A 129 -17.57 -17.05 -10.33
N PRO A 130 -18.90 -16.86 -10.47
CA PRO A 130 -19.76 -17.42 -11.49
C PRO A 130 -19.59 -16.72 -12.84
N SER A 131 -19.59 -17.51 -13.92
CA SER A 131 -19.55 -16.98 -15.30
C SER A 131 -20.78 -16.08 -15.55
N GLY A 132 -20.60 -14.99 -16.30
CA GLY A 132 -21.69 -14.04 -16.57
C GLY A 132 -21.97 -13.04 -15.45
N SER A 133 -21.44 -13.24 -14.23
CA SER A 133 -21.56 -12.28 -13.13
C SER A 133 -20.64 -11.05 -13.33
N LEU A 134 -20.81 -10.05 -12.46
CA LEU A 134 -19.93 -8.88 -12.46
C LEU A 134 -18.50 -9.20 -12.00
N ARG A 135 -18.31 -10.30 -11.25
CA ARG A 135 -17.04 -10.63 -10.59
C ARG A 135 -15.83 -10.74 -11.52
N PRO A 136 -15.86 -11.49 -12.64
CA PRO A 136 -14.74 -11.56 -13.58
C PRO A 136 -14.35 -10.18 -14.07
N HIS A 137 -15.32 -9.35 -14.43
CA HIS A 137 -15.11 -7.99 -14.94
C HIS A 137 -14.52 -7.08 -13.87
N THR A 138 -15.01 -7.20 -12.61
CA THR A 138 -14.49 -6.44 -11.47
C THR A 138 -13.00 -6.75 -11.26
N TYR A 139 -12.63 -8.03 -11.17
CA TYR A 139 -11.25 -8.40 -10.87
C TYR A 139 -10.31 -8.09 -12.03
N ARG A 140 -10.70 -8.39 -13.26
CA ARG A 140 -9.90 -8.04 -14.44
C ARG A 140 -9.63 -6.54 -14.50
N THR A 141 -10.67 -5.72 -14.35
CA THR A 141 -10.54 -4.26 -14.44
C THR A 141 -9.76 -3.70 -13.26
N LEU A 142 -9.99 -4.20 -12.03
CA LEU A 142 -9.23 -3.81 -10.85
C LEU A 142 -7.73 -4.09 -11.01
N LEU A 143 -7.37 -5.31 -11.38
CA LEU A 143 -5.96 -5.69 -11.57
C LEU A 143 -5.30 -4.90 -12.70
N GLY A 144 -6.01 -4.73 -13.83
CA GLY A 144 -5.55 -3.89 -14.93
C GLY A 144 -5.32 -2.45 -14.53
N LEU A 145 -6.23 -1.87 -13.72
CA LEU A 145 -6.07 -0.51 -13.20
C LEU A 145 -4.87 -0.40 -12.25
N LEU A 146 -4.74 -1.33 -11.29
CA LEU A 146 -3.61 -1.34 -10.36
C LEU A 146 -2.26 -1.42 -11.09
N TYR A 147 -2.18 -2.26 -12.12
CA TYR A 147 -0.98 -2.41 -12.94
C TYR A 147 -0.71 -1.19 -13.81
N SER A 148 -1.72 -0.64 -14.50
CA SER A 148 -1.54 0.44 -15.48
C SER A 148 -1.31 1.82 -14.85
N THR A 149 -1.72 2.00 -13.58
CA THR A 149 -1.64 3.30 -12.88
C THR A 149 -0.78 3.28 -11.63
N GLY A 150 -0.49 2.11 -11.08
CA GLY A 150 0.24 1.99 -9.83
C GLY A 150 -0.45 2.61 -8.61
N ILE A 151 -1.76 2.87 -8.63
CA ILE A 151 -2.50 3.36 -7.46
C ILE A 151 -2.50 2.31 -6.35
N ARG A 152 -2.69 2.75 -5.09
CA ARG A 152 -2.79 1.83 -3.96
C ARG A 152 -4.13 1.09 -4.01
N ILE A 153 -4.15 -0.18 -3.60
CA ILE A 153 -5.39 -0.97 -3.56
C ILE A 153 -6.46 -0.32 -2.69
N GLY A 154 -6.09 0.32 -1.57
CA GLY A 154 -7.03 1.07 -0.73
C GLY A 154 -7.62 2.28 -1.45
N GLU A 155 -6.84 2.97 -2.28
CA GLU A 155 -7.30 4.08 -3.13
C GLU A 155 -8.30 3.55 -4.17
N ALA A 156 -7.99 2.42 -4.83
CA ALA A 156 -8.91 1.78 -5.79
C ALA A 156 -10.25 1.37 -5.13
N PHE A 157 -10.23 0.89 -3.88
CA PHE A 157 -11.45 0.57 -3.15
C PHE A 157 -12.25 1.81 -2.74
N ALA A 158 -11.59 2.95 -2.51
CA ALA A 158 -12.24 4.20 -2.15
C ALA A 158 -12.89 4.90 -3.33
N LEU A 159 -12.46 4.61 -4.57
CA LEU A 159 -13.01 5.23 -5.78
C LEU A 159 -14.53 5.10 -5.85
N LYS A 160 -15.16 6.20 -6.21
CA LYS A 160 -16.57 6.31 -6.56
C LYS A 160 -16.72 6.41 -8.06
N ARG A 161 -17.95 6.24 -8.56
CA ARG A 161 -18.23 6.42 -9.99
C ARG A 161 -17.95 7.83 -10.46
N GLU A 162 -18.29 8.83 -9.66
CA GLU A 162 -18.05 10.25 -9.95
C GLU A 162 -16.57 10.60 -10.07
N ASP A 163 -15.67 9.77 -9.51
CA ASP A 163 -14.22 9.99 -9.59
C ASP A 163 -13.62 9.57 -10.95
N PHE A 164 -14.42 8.96 -11.84
CA PHE A 164 -13.98 8.54 -13.17
C PHE A 164 -14.48 9.49 -14.24
N TYR A 165 -13.57 10.26 -14.81
CA TYR A 165 -13.77 11.22 -15.89
C TYR A 165 -13.33 10.59 -17.21
N ALA A 166 -14.29 9.95 -17.89
CA ALA A 166 -14.00 9.14 -19.08
C ALA A 166 -13.50 9.99 -20.25
N ASP A 167 -14.15 11.12 -20.50
CA ASP A 167 -13.85 12.02 -21.62
C ASP A 167 -12.46 12.67 -21.48
N GLU A 168 -12.03 12.88 -20.24
CA GLU A 168 -10.73 13.46 -19.90
C GLU A 168 -9.66 12.38 -19.62
N GLN A 169 -10.02 11.10 -19.75
CA GLN A 169 -9.15 9.95 -19.48
C GLN A 169 -8.40 10.04 -18.15
N ARG A 170 -9.11 10.42 -17.07
CA ARG A 170 -8.52 10.59 -15.76
C ARG A 170 -9.39 10.07 -14.62
N LEU A 171 -8.73 9.76 -13.49
CA LEU A 171 -9.37 9.45 -12.21
C LEU A 171 -8.98 10.51 -11.18
N TYR A 172 -9.92 10.83 -10.31
CA TYR A 172 -9.67 11.64 -9.14
C TYR A 172 -9.50 10.76 -7.90
N ILE A 173 -8.37 10.85 -7.24
CA ILE A 173 -8.12 10.20 -5.94
C ILE A 173 -8.35 11.25 -4.86
N ALA A 174 -9.53 11.24 -4.24
CA ALA A 174 -9.91 12.22 -3.22
C ALA A 174 -9.10 12.07 -1.92
N GLU A 175 -8.89 10.81 -1.47
CA GLU A 175 -8.20 10.51 -0.22
C GLU A 175 -6.99 9.60 -0.46
N GLY A 176 -5.87 10.19 -0.85
CA GLY A 176 -4.58 9.51 -0.84
C GLY A 176 -4.02 9.36 0.58
N LYS A 177 -2.89 8.66 0.73
CA LYS A 177 -2.15 8.63 1.99
C LYS A 177 -1.82 10.07 2.42
N PHE A 178 -2.10 10.43 3.68
CA PHE A 178 -2.02 11.81 4.22
C PHE A 178 -3.06 12.79 3.64
N ARG A 179 -4.23 12.32 3.21
CA ARG A 179 -5.35 13.13 2.67
C ARG A 179 -4.97 14.03 1.49
N LYS A 180 -3.92 13.69 0.75
CA LYS A 180 -3.54 14.43 -0.46
C LYS A 180 -4.31 13.88 -1.65
N ALA A 181 -5.18 14.73 -2.20
CA ALA A 181 -5.89 14.45 -3.44
C ALA A 181 -4.94 14.55 -4.64
N ARG A 182 -5.21 13.79 -5.70
CA ARG A 182 -4.47 13.88 -6.96
C ARG A 182 -5.23 13.32 -8.13
N TRP A 183 -4.89 13.79 -9.31
CA TRP A 183 -5.35 13.24 -10.58
C TRP A 183 -4.43 12.12 -11.07
N ILE A 184 -5.04 11.10 -11.66
CA ILE A 184 -4.36 9.98 -12.30
C ILE A 184 -4.76 9.97 -13.77
N ALA A 185 -3.82 10.25 -14.66
CA ALA A 185 -4.02 10.08 -16.10
C ALA A 185 -4.13 8.59 -16.45
N LEU A 186 -5.08 8.25 -17.29
CA LEU A 186 -5.31 6.90 -17.78
C LEU A 186 -4.81 6.78 -19.23
N SER A 187 -4.23 5.62 -19.57
CA SER A 187 -4.06 5.27 -20.96
C SER A 187 -5.43 5.03 -21.63
N ALA A 188 -5.51 5.23 -22.95
CA ALA A 188 -6.74 4.97 -23.69
C ALA A 188 -7.27 3.53 -23.50
N THR A 189 -6.38 2.56 -23.33
CA THR A 189 -6.75 1.15 -23.06
C THR A 189 -7.34 0.96 -21.67
N ALA A 190 -6.74 1.59 -20.63
CA ALA A 190 -7.26 1.55 -19.27
C ALA A 190 -8.61 2.28 -19.16
N CYS A 191 -8.74 3.43 -19.81
CA CYS A 191 -9.98 4.18 -19.87
C CYS A 191 -11.11 3.36 -20.50
N ARG A 192 -10.89 2.78 -21.68
CA ARG A 192 -11.87 1.89 -22.34
C ARG A 192 -12.23 0.67 -21.49
N ALA A 193 -11.29 0.09 -20.75
CA ALA A 193 -11.56 -1.03 -19.85
C ALA A 193 -12.48 -0.61 -18.69
N LEU A 194 -12.22 0.55 -18.09
CA LEU A 194 -13.06 1.12 -17.03
C LEU A 194 -14.45 1.51 -17.53
N GLN A 195 -14.58 2.09 -18.73
CA GLN A 195 -15.86 2.41 -19.36
C GLN A 195 -16.70 1.13 -19.52
N ARG A 196 -16.15 0.10 -20.17
CA ARG A 196 -16.84 -1.20 -20.38
C ARG A 196 -17.27 -1.83 -19.05
N TYR A 197 -16.43 -1.75 -18.02
CA TYR A 197 -16.78 -2.22 -16.69
C TYR A 197 -17.92 -1.41 -16.08
N ASN A 198 -17.85 -0.07 -16.16
CA ASN A 198 -18.86 0.83 -15.62
C ASN A 198 -20.23 0.65 -16.30
N ASP A 199 -20.25 0.44 -17.63
CA ASP A 199 -21.48 0.18 -18.39
C ASP A 199 -22.10 -1.16 -17.98
N ARG A 200 -21.29 -2.23 -17.89
CA ARG A 200 -21.77 -3.53 -17.44
C ARG A 200 -22.30 -3.50 -16.00
N ARG A 201 -21.64 -2.76 -15.13
CA ARG A 201 -22.06 -2.55 -13.77
C ARG A 201 -23.44 -1.85 -13.68
N ARG A 202 -23.76 -0.91 -14.60
CA ARG A 202 -25.06 -0.21 -14.62
C ARG A 202 -26.24 -1.15 -14.76
N HIS A 203 -26.08 -2.26 -15.47
CA HIS A 203 -27.12 -3.27 -15.61
C HIS A 203 -27.30 -4.16 -14.37
N SER A 204 -26.38 -4.11 -13.42
CA SER A 204 -26.37 -5.03 -12.27
C SER A 204 -26.81 -4.39 -10.95
N THR A 205 -26.77 -3.04 -10.83
CA THR A 205 -27.05 -2.34 -9.56
C THR A 205 -27.49 -0.89 -9.77
N PRO A 206 -28.32 -0.31 -8.86
CA PRO A 206 -28.66 1.10 -8.90
C PRO A 206 -27.41 2.00 -8.92
N CYS A 207 -27.39 2.97 -9.81
CA CYS A 207 -26.21 3.76 -10.13
C CYS A 207 -26.29 5.19 -9.56
N SER A 208 -25.98 5.36 -8.28
CA SER A 208 -25.67 6.69 -7.74
C SER A 208 -24.24 7.10 -8.09
N PRO A 209 -23.97 8.41 -8.37
CA PRO A 209 -22.61 8.94 -8.56
C PRO A 209 -21.69 8.61 -7.39
N ASN A 210 -22.17 8.70 -6.16
CA ASN A 210 -21.46 8.42 -4.92
C ASN A 210 -21.23 6.91 -4.65
N SER A 211 -21.80 6.01 -5.48
CA SER A 211 -21.60 4.57 -5.27
C SER A 211 -20.15 4.16 -5.55
N PRO A 212 -19.62 3.14 -4.84
CA PRO A 212 -18.25 2.67 -5.07
C PRO A 212 -18.06 2.29 -6.54
N LEU A 213 -16.92 2.62 -7.14
CA LEU A 213 -16.62 2.26 -8.53
C LEU A 213 -16.56 0.74 -8.69
N PHE A 214 -15.82 0.05 -7.83
CA PHE A 214 -15.71 -1.42 -7.85
C PHE A 214 -16.66 -2.07 -6.86
N LEU A 215 -17.46 -3.03 -7.36
CA LEU A 215 -18.47 -3.75 -6.58
C LEU A 215 -18.16 -5.25 -6.56
N ASN A 216 -18.55 -5.87 -5.46
CA ASN A 216 -18.67 -7.32 -5.39
C ASN A 216 -20.00 -7.81 -6.01
N GLU A 217 -20.22 -9.12 -6.05
CA GLU A 217 -21.43 -9.75 -6.61
C GLU A 217 -22.74 -9.30 -5.91
N ARG A 218 -22.65 -8.82 -4.67
CA ARG A 218 -23.79 -8.33 -3.89
C ARG A 218 -24.01 -6.82 -4.03
N GLY A 219 -23.37 -6.17 -5.00
CA GLY A 219 -23.47 -4.72 -5.19
C GLY A 219 -22.81 -3.88 -4.10
N ARG A 220 -21.94 -4.47 -3.25
CA ARG A 220 -21.27 -3.78 -2.16
C ARG A 220 -19.81 -3.51 -2.50
N ARG A 221 -19.20 -2.55 -1.79
CA ARG A 221 -17.76 -2.26 -1.87
C ARG A 221 -16.94 -3.54 -1.67
N LEU A 222 -15.83 -3.65 -2.40
CA LEU A 222 -14.87 -4.75 -2.27
C LEU A 222 -14.27 -4.80 -0.85
N CYS A 223 -14.08 -6.01 -0.34
CA CYS A 223 -13.39 -6.24 0.93
C CYS A 223 -11.94 -6.65 0.65
N HIS A 224 -11.01 -6.06 1.39
CA HIS A 224 -9.57 -6.32 1.24
C HIS A 224 -9.23 -7.81 1.36
N THR A 225 -9.80 -8.48 2.36
CA THR A 225 -9.55 -9.92 2.61
C THR A 225 -10.00 -10.78 1.43
N THR A 226 -11.21 -10.54 0.89
CA THR A 226 -11.76 -11.30 -0.24
C THR A 226 -10.94 -11.07 -1.51
N VAL A 227 -10.53 -9.82 -1.77
CA VAL A 227 -9.70 -9.50 -2.94
C VAL A 227 -8.33 -10.16 -2.82
N HIS A 228 -7.72 -10.11 -1.64
CA HIS A 228 -6.44 -10.77 -1.39
C HIS A 228 -6.53 -12.29 -1.61
N GLN A 229 -7.55 -12.95 -1.05
CA GLN A 229 -7.77 -14.39 -1.22
C GLN A 229 -8.00 -14.77 -2.69
N THR A 230 -8.81 -13.99 -3.41
CA THR A 230 -9.03 -14.22 -4.84
C THR A 230 -7.73 -14.04 -5.64
N PHE A 231 -6.95 -13.01 -5.33
CA PHE A 231 -5.66 -12.77 -5.99
C PHE A 231 -4.66 -13.93 -5.75
N GLN A 232 -4.61 -14.48 -4.53
CA GLN A 232 -3.80 -15.66 -4.24
C GLN A 232 -4.22 -16.88 -5.06
N ARG A 233 -5.53 -17.10 -5.24
CA ARG A 233 -6.03 -18.17 -6.13
C ARG A 233 -5.63 -17.94 -7.60
N LEU A 234 -5.68 -16.69 -8.08
CA LEU A 234 -5.22 -16.35 -9.44
C LEU A 234 -3.72 -16.64 -9.61
N LEU A 235 -2.90 -16.32 -8.62
CA LEU A 235 -1.47 -16.66 -8.62
C LEU A 235 -1.26 -18.17 -8.69
N GLN A 236 -1.95 -18.93 -7.83
CA GLN A 236 -1.85 -20.40 -7.81
C GLN A 236 -2.26 -21.02 -9.15
N HIS A 237 -3.35 -20.52 -9.77
CA HIS A 237 -3.80 -21.00 -11.07
C HIS A 237 -2.75 -20.75 -12.17
N ASN A 238 -1.94 -19.71 -12.04
CA ASN A 238 -0.84 -19.40 -12.93
C ASN A 238 0.49 -20.04 -12.51
N GLY A 239 0.46 -21.08 -11.67
CA GLY A 239 1.65 -21.82 -11.24
C GLY A 239 2.55 -21.09 -10.25
N ILE A 240 2.10 -19.97 -9.69
CA ILE A 240 2.88 -19.21 -8.72
C ILE A 240 2.43 -19.59 -7.31
N THR A 241 3.25 -20.42 -6.70
CA THR A 241 3.12 -20.80 -5.29
C THR A 241 4.18 -20.03 -4.50
N GLY A 242 3.74 -19.23 -3.56
CA GLY A 242 4.63 -18.52 -2.64
C GLY A 242 4.22 -18.76 -1.20
N ASP A 243 5.19 -18.74 -0.31
CA ASP A 243 4.91 -18.73 1.13
C ASP A 243 4.11 -17.47 1.48
N ARG A 244 3.16 -17.58 2.44
CA ARG A 244 2.31 -16.46 2.87
C ARG A 244 3.08 -15.21 3.29
N HIS A 245 4.34 -15.37 3.67
CA HIS A 245 5.18 -14.30 4.17
C HIS A 245 6.17 -13.73 3.16
N SER A 246 6.53 -14.49 2.10
CA SER A 246 7.53 -14.11 1.10
C SER A 246 7.00 -14.09 -0.34
N GLY A 247 5.78 -14.59 -0.58
CA GLY A 247 5.21 -14.71 -1.92
C GLY A 247 4.74 -13.38 -2.53
N PRO A 248 4.43 -13.40 -3.85
CA PRO A 248 3.93 -12.26 -4.58
C PRO A 248 2.65 -11.69 -3.99
N ARG A 249 2.51 -10.37 -3.97
CA ARG A 249 1.37 -9.65 -3.38
C ARG A 249 0.68 -8.79 -4.43
N ILE A 250 -0.59 -8.53 -4.22
CA ILE A 250 -1.33 -7.59 -5.09
C ILE A 250 -0.71 -6.19 -5.09
N HIS A 251 -0.08 -5.77 -3.98
CA HIS A 251 0.63 -4.49 -3.90
C HIS A 251 1.87 -4.43 -4.81
N ASP A 252 2.43 -5.59 -5.14
CA ASP A 252 3.59 -5.68 -6.03
C ASP A 252 3.26 -5.32 -7.49
N LEU A 253 1.96 -5.29 -7.88
CA LEU A 253 1.53 -4.70 -9.16
C LEU A 253 1.90 -3.22 -9.26
N ARG A 254 1.84 -2.49 -8.14
CA ARG A 254 2.26 -1.09 -8.08
C ARG A 254 3.79 -0.97 -8.21
N HIS A 255 4.55 -1.88 -7.60
CA HIS A 255 6.00 -1.94 -7.77
C HIS A 255 6.35 -2.26 -9.23
N THR A 256 5.64 -3.22 -9.82
CA THR A 256 5.79 -3.61 -11.23
C THR A 256 5.50 -2.43 -12.17
N PHE A 257 4.41 -1.67 -11.94
CA PHE A 257 4.14 -0.45 -12.71
C PHE A 257 5.33 0.51 -12.69
N ALA A 258 5.88 0.80 -11.51
CA ALA A 258 6.99 1.72 -11.38
C ALA A 258 8.24 1.23 -12.12
N VAL A 259 8.62 -0.04 -11.92
CA VAL A 259 9.78 -0.64 -12.58
C VAL A 259 9.61 -0.68 -14.10
N HIS A 260 8.43 -1.11 -14.59
CA HIS A 260 8.17 -1.14 -16.04
C HIS A 260 8.16 0.26 -16.65
N ARG A 261 7.70 1.29 -15.92
CA ARG A 261 7.76 2.68 -16.38
C ARG A 261 9.21 3.16 -16.48
N LEU A 262 10.04 2.85 -15.48
CA LEU A 262 11.45 3.19 -15.49
C LEU A 262 12.18 2.48 -16.63
N LEU A 263 11.92 1.17 -16.83
CA LEU A 263 12.48 0.41 -17.94
C LEU A 263 12.09 0.99 -19.31
N ALA A 264 10.82 1.38 -19.48
CA ALA A 264 10.38 2.02 -20.72
C ALA A 264 11.15 3.32 -20.97
N TRP A 265 11.28 4.20 -19.97
CA TRP A 265 12.06 5.44 -20.10
C TRP A 265 13.55 5.19 -20.39
N TYR A 266 14.13 4.14 -19.78
CA TYR A 266 15.51 3.75 -20.11
C TYR A 266 15.63 3.31 -21.58
N ARG A 267 14.69 2.50 -22.09
CA ARG A 267 14.67 2.02 -23.47
C ARG A 267 14.46 3.15 -24.49
N ASP A 268 13.59 4.11 -24.12
CA ASP A 268 13.28 5.27 -24.95
C ASP A 268 14.36 6.38 -24.88
N GLY A 269 15.50 6.13 -24.24
CA GLY A 269 16.59 7.13 -24.14
C GLY A 269 16.29 8.32 -23.22
N GLN A 270 15.19 8.32 -22.47
CA GLN A 270 14.79 9.46 -21.64
C GLN A 270 15.67 9.62 -20.40
N ASP A 271 15.77 10.86 -19.89
CA ASP A 271 16.39 11.12 -18.59
C ASP A 271 15.47 10.66 -17.46
N VAL A 272 15.81 9.51 -16.90
CA VAL A 272 15.04 8.88 -15.82
C VAL A 272 15.10 9.73 -14.54
N ASN A 273 16.25 10.37 -14.25
CA ASN A 273 16.41 11.17 -13.04
C ASN A 273 15.51 12.40 -13.07
N ALA A 274 15.40 13.07 -14.20
CA ALA A 274 14.51 14.22 -14.38
C ALA A 274 13.00 13.81 -14.24
N ARG A 275 12.67 12.57 -14.56
CA ARG A 275 11.28 12.07 -14.52
C ARG A 275 10.87 11.42 -13.18
N LEU A 276 11.81 11.05 -12.33
CA LEU A 276 11.52 10.43 -11.03
C LEU A 276 10.60 11.26 -10.12
N PRO A 277 10.77 12.60 -9.98
CA PRO A 277 9.86 13.41 -9.17
C PRO A 277 8.41 13.37 -9.69
N ALA A 278 8.22 13.40 -11.01
CA ALA A 278 6.89 13.29 -11.62
C ALA A 278 6.26 11.92 -11.34
N LEU A 279 7.02 10.82 -11.44
CA LEU A 279 6.54 9.48 -11.07
C LEU A 279 6.18 9.41 -9.58
N ALA A 280 7.01 9.98 -8.70
CA ALA A 280 6.74 10.03 -7.27
C ALA A 280 5.42 10.74 -6.97
N THR A 281 5.20 11.90 -7.59
CA THR A 281 3.96 12.69 -7.47
C THR A 281 2.75 11.91 -8.00
N TYR A 282 2.86 11.35 -9.19
CA TYR A 282 1.81 10.52 -9.79
C TYR A 282 1.42 9.35 -8.89
N MET A 283 2.38 8.64 -8.35
CA MET A 283 2.15 7.53 -7.42
C MET A 283 1.68 8.00 -6.03
N GLY A 284 1.76 9.29 -5.70
CA GLY A 284 1.40 9.82 -4.38
C GLY A 284 2.41 9.40 -3.29
N HIS A 285 3.70 9.48 -3.59
CA HIS A 285 4.78 9.35 -2.61
C HIS A 285 5.02 10.70 -1.94
N VAL A 286 5.13 10.70 -0.61
CA VAL A 286 5.43 11.92 0.17
C VAL A 286 6.89 12.32 -0.01
N ASN A 287 7.78 11.34 -0.12
CA ASN A 287 9.20 11.53 -0.32
C ASN A 287 9.66 10.80 -1.59
N VAL A 288 10.48 11.45 -2.38
CA VAL A 288 11.13 10.85 -3.56
C VAL A 288 11.94 9.62 -3.17
N SER A 289 12.51 9.58 -1.96
CA SER A 289 13.19 8.39 -1.40
C SER A 289 12.35 7.12 -1.42
N SER A 290 11.01 7.24 -1.31
CA SER A 290 10.10 6.09 -1.47
C SER A 290 10.06 5.57 -2.90
N THR A 291 10.46 6.38 -3.88
CA THR A 291 10.56 6.00 -5.29
C THR A 291 11.92 5.42 -5.61
N HIS A 292 12.98 5.80 -4.88
CA HIS A 292 14.32 5.24 -5.02
C HIS A 292 14.38 3.74 -4.72
N VAL A 293 13.42 3.21 -3.96
CA VAL A 293 13.29 1.75 -3.75
C VAL A 293 13.11 1.00 -5.07
N TYR A 294 12.49 1.63 -6.07
CA TYR A 294 12.28 1.04 -7.40
C TYR A 294 13.53 1.08 -8.29
N LEU A 295 14.51 1.91 -7.94
CA LEU A 295 15.83 1.92 -8.60
C LEU A 295 16.75 0.81 -8.08
N ARG A 296 16.32 0.03 -7.07
CA ARG A 296 17.05 -1.18 -6.69
C ARG A 296 17.02 -2.13 -7.89
N PRO A 297 18.18 -2.48 -8.45
CA PRO A 297 18.24 -3.04 -9.78
C PRO A 297 17.60 -4.43 -9.83
N THR A 298 16.49 -4.56 -10.53
CA THR A 298 16.11 -5.84 -11.13
C THR A 298 17.21 -6.24 -12.12
N ALA A 299 17.35 -7.53 -12.43
CA ALA A 299 18.33 -7.98 -13.42
C ALA A 299 18.15 -7.26 -14.77
N GLU A 300 16.89 -7.01 -15.18
CA GLU A 300 16.54 -6.28 -16.39
C GLU A 300 16.98 -4.81 -16.34
N LEU A 301 16.72 -4.13 -15.23
CA LEU A 301 17.11 -2.73 -15.04
C LEU A 301 18.65 -2.58 -15.02
N ARG A 302 19.35 -3.52 -14.38
CA ARG A 302 20.83 -3.57 -14.43
C ARG A 302 21.34 -3.76 -15.85
N GLY A 303 20.70 -4.65 -16.64
CA GLY A 303 21.04 -4.86 -18.04
C GLY A 303 20.90 -3.60 -18.89
N GLU A 304 19.81 -2.84 -18.71
CA GLU A 304 19.59 -1.59 -19.46
C GLU A 304 20.56 -0.48 -19.03
N VAL A 305 20.85 -0.36 -17.74
CA VAL A 305 21.87 0.59 -17.24
C VAL A 305 23.24 0.23 -17.80
N HIS A 306 23.60 -1.08 -17.79
CA HIS A 306 24.89 -1.54 -18.33
C HIS A 306 25.00 -1.26 -19.84
N LYS A 307 23.96 -1.54 -20.64
CA LYS A 307 23.94 -1.23 -22.08
C LYS A 307 24.14 0.28 -22.33
N ARG A 308 23.47 1.15 -21.58
CA ARG A 308 23.63 2.60 -21.71
C ARG A 308 25.04 3.05 -21.36
N PHE A 309 25.58 2.54 -20.25
CA PHE A 309 26.95 2.84 -19.85
C PHE A 309 27.95 2.40 -20.92
N HIS A 310 27.78 1.19 -21.45
CA HIS A 310 28.62 0.66 -22.50
C HIS A 310 28.56 1.51 -23.79
N ASN A 311 27.35 1.87 -24.23
CA ASN A 311 27.17 2.73 -25.40
C ASN A 311 27.78 4.14 -25.19
N TYR A 312 27.57 4.74 -24.00
CA TYR A 312 28.18 6.02 -23.64
C TYR A 312 29.70 5.91 -23.62
N TYR A 313 30.23 4.85 -23.05
CA TYR A 313 31.68 4.60 -22.98
C TYR A 313 32.28 4.45 -24.37
N LEU A 314 31.67 3.65 -25.27
CA LEU A 314 32.13 3.48 -26.64
C LEU A 314 32.07 4.79 -27.43
N GLN A 315 31.01 5.58 -27.28
CA GLN A 315 30.87 6.88 -27.98
C GLN A 315 31.89 7.91 -27.53
N ASN A 316 32.28 7.90 -26.25
CA ASN A 316 33.20 8.90 -25.71
C ASN A 316 34.68 8.47 -25.74
N LEU A 317 34.98 7.18 -25.82
CA LEU A 317 36.35 6.67 -25.94
C LEU A 317 36.83 6.45 -27.38
N ASN A 318 35.91 6.42 -28.35
CA ASN A 318 36.25 6.25 -29.76
C ASN A 318 35.67 7.37 -30.61
N PRO A 319 36.01 8.65 -30.39
CA PRO A 319 35.51 9.77 -31.18
C PRO A 319 35.97 9.73 -32.66
N HIS A 320 36.94 8.90 -33.02
CA HIS A 320 37.55 8.82 -34.34
C HIS A 320 37.39 7.51 -35.09
N GLY A 321 36.50 6.59 -34.62
CA GLY A 321 36.05 5.47 -35.43
C GLY A 321 37.11 4.39 -35.79
N GLU A 322 38.18 4.27 -35.08
CA GLU A 322 39.12 3.18 -35.26
C GLU A 322 38.53 1.88 -34.69
N LYS A 323 38.24 0.93 -35.57
CA LYS A 323 37.83 -0.43 -35.19
C LYS A 323 39.00 -1.13 -34.56
N LEU A 324 38.86 -1.54 -33.30
CA LEU A 324 39.66 -2.58 -32.67
C LEU A 324 39.28 -3.95 -33.20
#